data_71a78fb6ae1c8627a6fde21ac15d4f03
#
_entry.id   71a78fb6ae1c8627a6fde21ac15d4f03
#
_cell.length_a   1.000
_cell.length_b   1.000
_cell.length_c   1.000
_cell.angle_alpha   90.00
_cell.angle_beta   90.00
_cell.angle_gamma   90.00
#
_symmetry.space_group_name_H-M   'P 1'
#
loop_
_entity.id
_entity.type
_entity.pdbx_description
1 polymer ?
#
loop_
_entity_poly.entity_id
_entity_poly.type
_entity_poly.pdbx_seq_one_letter_code
_entity_poly.pdbx_strand_id
1 'polypeptide(L)'
;MNWMHGLALLLAAALPSAAVADDAAPLAHPTLLSSPKQARIGEQRLRYRVSFDQLDLIGADGEPAASISAIGYMAERADTDTRPVLFAFNGGPGASSVLQVEGLGPLLRVRNGTRQTLVANPHSILDAADLVFLDPPGTGFSRAPADAAARARYWSDHGDAKAVAAMIRHWLKIHGRERAPLYIAGESYGGYRLALLAADIGDLRPAGVLLVSPLLDATSSDDSAGNDLRAVFDLPSLIVAAAAHGKGELAGQPVEQVYAQARAFALGDYAQALLQGSALPADARNRMAARLAALLGLPPQALLAADLRPDVETFRLGVLAADGQQIGRLDSRIVAPLPTPHADDNGRPSAANDPALGLGRSNRINSAVMADYLHGLFGAGLPQDYVSLDIDIAMAWRFAADDGAGPRPVGSAMRFNPTPNLARLAQANPRFRVLALNGYYDLAVPALGPWYALHHSGVDPARIDFRILPGGHAVFAEEALRPQLHTLLKDFLK
;
A
#
# COMPACT_ATOMS: atom_id res chain seq x y z
N MET A 1 -39.02 13.17 60.35
CA MET A 1 -38.51 12.18 59.49
C MET A 1 -38.14 12.89 58.19
N ASN A 2 -37.01 13.60 58.19
CA ASN A 2 -36.59 14.50 57.12
C ASN A 2 -35.35 13.95 56.43
N TRP A 3 -35.48 13.73 55.15
CA TRP A 3 -34.34 13.43 54.25
C TRP A 3 -33.83 14.77 53.72
N MET A 4 -32.60 15.13 54.11
CA MET A 4 -31.89 16.25 53.50
C MET A 4 -30.87 15.73 52.51
N HIS A 5 -31.03 16.17 51.28
CA HIS A 5 -30.14 15.90 50.15
C HIS A 5 -28.91 16.80 50.24
N GLY A 6 -27.73 16.23 50.40
CA GLY A 6 -26.47 16.92 50.21
C GLY A 6 -26.05 16.88 48.74
N LEU A 7 -26.14 18.03 48.08
CA LEU A 7 -25.64 18.21 46.71
C LEU A 7 -24.14 18.54 46.78
N ALA A 8 -23.26 17.58 46.46
CA ALA A 8 -21.83 17.83 46.32
C ALA A 8 -21.56 18.41 44.92
N LEU A 9 -21.22 19.69 44.83
CA LEU A 9 -20.69 20.29 43.62
C LEU A 9 -19.26 19.76 43.41
N LEU A 10 -19.08 18.89 42.43
CA LEU A 10 -17.75 18.55 41.84
C LEU A 10 -17.35 19.74 40.93
N LEU A 11 -16.44 20.58 41.36
CA LEU A 11 -15.69 21.46 40.46
C LEU A 11 -14.79 20.57 39.57
N ALA A 12 -15.18 20.38 38.33
CA ALA A 12 -14.30 19.86 37.30
C ALA A 12 -13.30 20.98 36.98
N ALA A 13 -12.07 20.83 37.47
CA ALA A 13 -10.94 21.62 36.97
C ALA A 13 -10.71 21.24 35.50
N ALA A 14 -11.07 22.15 34.59
CA ALA A 14 -10.68 22.07 33.20
C ALA A 14 -9.15 22.14 33.13
N LEU A 15 -8.50 21.01 32.91
CA LEU A 15 -7.10 21.00 32.48
C LEU A 15 -7.04 21.74 31.14
N PRO A 16 -6.09 22.68 30.97
CA PRO A 16 -5.92 23.30 29.65
C PRO A 16 -5.63 22.21 28.65
N SER A 17 -6.47 22.11 27.63
CA SER A 17 -6.16 21.38 26.40
C SER A 17 -4.81 21.89 25.93
N ALA A 18 -3.80 21.01 25.91
CA ALA A 18 -2.53 21.33 25.29
C ALA A 18 -2.87 21.68 23.83
N ALA A 19 -2.77 22.98 23.50
CA ALA A 19 -2.84 23.42 22.12
C ALA A 19 -1.80 22.60 21.36
N VAL A 20 -2.26 21.84 20.36
CA VAL A 20 -1.36 21.22 19.38
C VAL A 20 -0.57 22.40 18.82
N ALA A 21 0.73 22.44 19.09
CA ALA A 21 1.61 23.48 18.55
C ALA A 21 1.40 23.49 17.03
N ASP A 22 1.05 24.64 16.48
CA ASP A 22 0.94 24.85 15.04
C ASP A 22 2.24 24.33 14.42
N ASP A 23 2.13 23.35 13.52
CA ASP A 23 3.30 22.73 12.91
C ASP A 23 4.08 23.83 12.17
N ALA A 24 5.32 24.09 12.56
CA ALA A 24 6.17 25.04 11.89
C ALA A 24 6.30 24.70 10.40
N ALA A 25 6.32 25.71 9.53
CA ALA A 25 6.37 25.50 8.09
C ALA A 25 7.63 24.72 7.69
N PRO A 26 7.50 23.68 6.82
CA PRO A 26 8.66 22.91 6.34
C PRO A 26 9.71 23.81 5.66
N LEU A 27 11.00 23.46 5.79
CA LEU A 27 12.10 24.15 5.12
C LEU A 27 12.41 23.44 3.79
N ALA A 28 12.39 24.21 2.70
CA ALA A 28 12.68 23.71 1.37
C ALA A 28 14.18 23.78 1.07
N HIS A 29 14.71 22.73 0.46
CA HIS A 29 16.02 22.74 -0.17
C HIS A 29 15.94 23.19 -1.64
N PRO A 30 17.02 23.71 -2.22
CA PRO A 30 17.06 24.00 -3.65
C PRO A 30 16.82 22.73 -4.47
N THR A 31 15.94 22.82 -5.47
CA THR A 31 15.71 21.72 -6.43
C THR A 31 16.99 21.36 -7.17
N LEU A 32 17.36 20.08 -7.18
CA LEU A 32 18.39 19.57 -8.07
C LEU A 32 17.73 19.17 -9.39
N LEU A 33 18.30 19.62 -10.52
CA LEU A 33 17.73 19.35 -11.84
C LEU A 33 18.78 18.73 -12.75
N SER A 34 18.47 17.59 -13.37
CA SER A 34 19.37 16.90 -14.29
C SER A 34 19.52 17.66 -15.63
N SER A 35 20.57 17.35 -16.37
CA SER A 35 20.60 17.62 -17.81
C SER A 35 19.44 16.93 -18.52
N PRO A 36 19.02 17.42 -19.72
CA PRO A 36 17.99 16.76 -20.50
C PRO A 36 18.32 15.29 -20.79
N LYS A 37 17.32 14.43 -20.60
CA LYS A 37 17.36 12.99 -20.92
C LYS A 37 16.41 12.70 -22.08
N GLN A 38 16.53 11.50 -22.64
CA GLN A 38 15.63 11.00 -23.66
C GLN A 38 15.12 9.61 -23.28
N ALA A 39 13.84 9.39 -23.51
CA ALA A 39 13.21 8.07 -23.44
C ALA A 39 12.53 7.76 -24.76
N ARG A 40 12.47 6.48 -25.12
CA ARG A 40 11.60 5.97 -26.17
C ARG A 40 10.43 5.24 -25.50
N ILE A 41 9.23 5.77 -25.63
CA ILE A 41 8.00 5.22 -25.08
C ILE A 41 7.11 4.84 -26.25
N GLY A 42 6.88 3.54 -26.46
CA GLY A 42 6.32 3.05 -27.71
C GLY A 42 7.17 3.52 -28.90
N GLU A 43 6.54 4.24 -29.83
CA GLU A 43 7.23 4.81 -31.01
C GLU A 43 7.72 6.25 -30.81
N GLN A 44 7.32 6.90 -29.71
CA GLN A 44 7.65 8.30 -29.45
C GLN A 44 9.01 8.44 -28.77
N ARG A 45 9.78 9.45 -29.23
CA ARG A 45 10.97 9.95 -28.52
C ARG A 45 10.55 11.15 -27.67
N LEU A 46 10.72 11.02 -26.37
CA LEU A 46 10.39 12.07 -25.41
C LEU A 46 11.65 12.62 -24.77
N ARG A 47 11.78 13.96 -24.74
CA ARG A 47 12.80 14.63 -23.92
C ARG A 47 12.19 14.94 -22.55
N TYR A 48 12.97 14.74 -21.50
CA TYR A 48 12.54 14.98 -20.13
C TYR A 48 13.72 15.39 -19.25
N ARG A 49 13.42 15.95 -18.09
CA ARG A 49 14.37 16.20 -17.00
C ARG A 49 13.97 15.42 -15.77
N VAL A 50 14.95 15.11 -14.94
CA VAL A 50 14.73 14.54 -13.61
C VAL A 50 14.97 15.64 -12.60
N SER A 51 14.04 15.83 -11.65
CA SER A 51 14.26 16.67 -10.46
C SER A 51 14.43 15.81 -9.22
N PHE A 52 15.17 16.34 -8.25
CA PHE A 52 15.18 15.86 -6.88
C PHE A 52 14.87 17.05 -5.98
N ASP A 53 13.79 16.91 -5.22
CA ASP A 53 13.24 17.92 -4.33
C ASP A 53 13.19 17.37 -2.92
N GLN A 54 13.51 18.19 -1.91
CA GLN A 54 13.51 17.79 -0.51
C GLN A 54 12.87 18.86 0.35
N LEU A 55 12.05 18.44 1.31
CA LEU A 55 11.54 19.25 2.40
C LEU A 55 12.06 18.71 3.73
N ASP A 56 12.60 19.59 4.57
CA ASP A 56 12.82 19.27 5.96
C ASP A 56 11.54 19.55 6.77
N LEU A 57 11.13 18.56 7.54
CA LEU A 57 9.98 18.59 8.41
C LEU A 57 10.42 19.05 9.80
N ILE A 58 9.77 20.08 10.31
CA ILE A 58 10.18 20.76 11.54
C ILE A 58 9.66 20.01 12.76
N GLY A 59 10.54 19.80 13.74
CA GLY A 59 10.21 19.20 15.04
C GLY A 59 9.47 20.14 15.97
N ALA A 60 9.10 19.65 17.15
CA ALA A 60 8.44 20.44 18.18
C ALA A 60 9.33 21.54 18.78
N ASP A 61 10.64 21.42 18.62
CA ASP A 61 11.67 22.38 19.02
C ASP A 61 11.93 23.48 17.99
N GLY A 62 11.26 23.41 16.83
CA GLY A 62 11.46 24.35 15.71
C GLY A 62 12.62 24.03 14.79
N GLU A 63 13.34 22.92 15.03
CA GLU A 63 14.49 22.51 14.23
C GLU A 63 14.13 21.39 13.24
N PRO A 64 14.90 21.22 12.15
CA PRO A 64 14.72 20.13 11.21
C PRO A 64 14.89 18.74 11.87
N ALA A 65 13.80 17.96 11.94
CA ALA A 65 13.79 16.67 12.61
C ALA A 65 13.78 15.49 11.64
N ALA A 66 13.07 15.61 10.50
CA ALA A 66 12.95 14.61 9.47
C ALA A 66 13.02 15.27 8.09
N SER A 67 13.01 14.47 7.02
CA SER A 67 12.79 15.01 5.67
C SER A 67 11.93 14.08 4.84
N ILE A 68 11.30 14.64 3.81
CA ILE A 68 10.63 13.92 2.74
C ILE A 68 11.21 14.36 1.40
N SER A 69 11.41 13.42 0.48
CA SER A 69 11.97 13.70 -0.85
C SER A 69 11.02 13.29 -1.96
N ALA A 70 11.20 13.95 -3.12
CA ALA A 70 10.48 13.68 -4.34
C ALA A 70 11.46 13.56 -5.53
N ILE A 71 11.22 12.56 -6.38
CA ILE A 71 11.92 12.38 -7.65
C ILE A 71 10.93 12.64 -8.77
N GLY A 72 11.10 13.78 -9.47
CA GLY A 72 10.23 14.19 -10.57
C GLY A 72 10.80 13.81 -11.93
N TYR A 73 9.97 13.29 -12.83
CA TYR A 73 10.27 13.09 -14.24
C TYR A 73 9.32 13.99 -15.05
N MET A 74 9.86 15.05 -15.63
CA MET A 74 9.08 16.10 -16.29
C MET A 74 9.40 16.14 -17.78
N ALA A 75 8.41 15.95 -18.64
CA ALA A 75 8.57 16.07 -20.08
C ALA A 75 8.82 17.53 -20.48
N GLU A 76 9.80 17.75 -21.34
CA GLU A 76 10.06 19.09 -21.92
C GLU A 76 8.94 19.46 -22.90
N ARG A 77 7.90 20.14 -22.40
CA ARG A 77 6.76 20.64 -23.20
C ARG A 77 6.40 22.07 -22.78
N ALA A 78 5.77 22.80 -23.69
CA ALA A 78 5.35 24.18 -23.42
C ALA A 78 4.10 24.28 -22.54
N ASP A 79 3.19 23.28 -22.59
CA ASP A 79 1.92 23.33 -21.87
C ASP A 79 2.01 22.62 -20.50
N THR A 80 2.23 23.40 -19.46
CA THR A 80 2.31 22.94 -18.08
C THR A 80 0.97 22.88 -17.36
N ASP A 81 -0.05 23.59 -17.85
CA ASP A 81 -1.35 23.71 -17.19
C ASP A 81 -2.30 22.56 -17.53
N THR A 82 -2.18 21.99 -18.73
CA THR A 82 -3.06 20.92 -19.20
C THR A 82 -2.46 19.53 -19.09
N ARG A 83 -1.12 19.43 -19.02
CA ARG A 83 -0.47 18.14 -18.87
C ARG A 83 -0.65 17.60 -17.45
N PRO A 84 -1.20 16.38 -17.26
CA PRO A 84 -1.38 15.81 -15.93
C PRO A 84 -0.07 15.67 -15.14
N VAL A 85 -0.18 15.74 -13.81
CA VAL A 85 0.87 15.34 -12.85
C VAL A 85 0.36 14.16 -12.06
N LEU A 86 1.13 13.08 -12.03
CA LEU A 86 0.87 11.92 -11.19
C LEU A 86 1.92 11.84 -10.08
N PHE A 87 1.48 12.02 -8.84
CA PHE A 87 2.26 11.67 -7.67
C PHE A 87 2.08 10.20 -7.34
N ALA A 88 3.17 9.50 -7.01
CA ALA A 88 3.12 8.09 -6.69
C ALA A 88 3.99 7.76 -5.47
N PHE A 89 3.50 6.86 -4.63
CA PHE A 89 4.21 6.34 -3.46
C PHE A 89 3.80 4.89 -3.17
N ASN A 90 4.74 4.14 -2.59
CA ASN A 90 4.49 2.80 -2.10
C ASN A 90 4.04 2.82 -0.63
N GLY A 91 3.78 1.65 -0.10
CA GLY A 91 3.32 1.44 1.27
C GLY A 91 4.42 1.00 2.23
N GLY A 92 4.32 -0.20 2.65
CA GLY A 92 5.04 -0.81 3.75
C GLY A 92 4.15 -0.84 5.00
N PRO A 93 4.16 0.15 5.92
CA PRO A 93 4.98 1.38 5.90
C PRO A 93 6.48 1.09 5.90
N GLY A 94 7.27 2.05 5.39
CA GLY A 94 8.72 1.91 5.32
C GLY A 94 9.28 1.54 3.95
N ALA A 95 8.46 1.59 2.87
CA ALA A 95 8.93 1.43 1.50
C ALA A 95 9.10 2.78 0.80
N SER A 96 10.19 2.94 0.04
CA SER A 96 10.35 4.02 -0.94
C SER A 96 9.44 3.79 -2.15
N SER A 97 9.32 4.80 -3.02
CA SER A 97 8.46 4.69 -4.21
C SER A 97 9.09 3.84 -5.31
N VAL A 98 9.05 2.51 -5.14
CA VAL A 98 9.59 1.55 -6.14
C VAL A 98 8.78 1.51 -7.44
N LEU A 99 7.54 2.01 -7.47
CA LEU A 99 6.71 2.15 -8.68
C LEU A 99 7.45 2.91 -9.80
N GLN A 100 8.39 3.80 -9.44
CA GLN A 100 9.20 4.54 -10.41
C GLN A 100 10.04 3.62 -11.32
N VAL A 101 10.48 2.46 -10.83
CA VAL A 101 11.34 1.52 -11.56
C VAL A 101 10.71 0.14 -11.74
N GLU A 102 9.43 -0.02 -11.38
CA GLU A 102 8.68 -1.26 -11.57
C GLU A 102 7.67 -1.17 -12.72
N GLY A 103 7.30 0.04 -13.16
CA GLY A 103 6.39 0.14 -14.29
C GLY A 103 5.97 1.54 -14.70
N LEU A 104 5.85 2.51 -13.78
CA LEU A 104 5.36 3.84 -14.13
C LEU A 104 6.43 4.74 -14.76
N GLY A 105 7.64 4.73 -14.20
CA GLY A 105 8.73 5.60 -14.61
C GLY A 105 9.39 5.21 -15.95
N PRO A 106 10.31 6.06 -16.47
CA PRO A 106 10.97 5.83 -17.76
C PRO A 106 12.03 4.73 -17.71
N LEU A 107 12.31 4.19 -16.55
CA LEU A 107 13.25 3.10 -16.33
C LEU A 107 12.59 1.93 -15.63
N LEU A 108 13.06 0.71 -15.95
CA LEU A 108 12.68 -0.53 -15.28
C LEU A 108 13.90 -1.11 -14.56
N ARG A 109 13.67 -1.61 -13.36
CA ARG A 109 14.65 -2.41 -12.63
C ARG A 109 14.56 -3.86 -13.10
N VAL A 110 15.63 -4.34 -13.72
CA VAL A 110 15.76 -5.72 -14.16
C VAL A 110 16.77 -6.44 -13.28
N ARG A 111 16.41 -7.66 -12.86
CA ARG A 111 17.26 -8.53 -12.05
C ARG A 111 17.80 -9.67 -12.91
N ASN A 112 19.13 -9.88 -12.85
CA ASN A 112 19.78 -11.05 -13.42
C ASN A 112 20.66 -11.70 -12.34
N GLY A 113 20.14 -12.76 -11.72
CA GLY A 113 20.70 -13.33 -10.50
C GLY A 113 20.69 -12.30 -9.36
N THR A 114 21.86 -12.03 -8.78
CA THR A 114 22.04 -11.01 -7.73
C THR A 114 22.24 -9.59 -8.27
N ARG A 115 22.53 -9.44 -9.57
CA ARG A 115 22.78 -8.14 -10.20
C ARG A 115 21.46 -7.47 -10.56
N GLN A 116 21.34 -6.20 -10.20
CA GLN A 116 20.24 -5.32 -10.64
C GLN A 116 20.78 -4.25 -11.60
N THR A 117 19.98 -3.91 -12.61
CA THR A 117 20.29 -2.85 -13.58
C THR A 117 19.01 -2.07 -13.89
N LEU A 118 19.16 -0.81 -14.30
CA LEU A 118 18.06 -0.01 -14.85
C LEU A 118 18.14 -0.06 -16.38
N VAL A 119 17.01 -0.37 -17.00
CA VAL A 119 16.84 -0.37 -18.46
C VAL A 119 15.70 0.57 -18.84
N ALA A 120 15.65 0.98 -20.11
CA ALA A 120 14.55 1.81 -20.61
C ALA A 120 13.20 1.09 -20.48
N ASN A 121 12.17 1.83 -20.08
CA ASN A 121 10.78 1.37 -20.03
C ASN A 121 10.00 1.86 -21.25
N PRO A 122 9.72 1.01 -22.24
CA PRO A 122 8.93 1.40 -23.41
C PRO A 122 7.44 1.60 -23.12
N HIS A 123 6.98 1.25 -21.91
CA HIS A 123 5.60 1.35 -21.45
C HIS A 123 5.43 2.35 -20.30
N SER A 124 6.39 3.26 -20.12
CA SER A 124 6.26 4.33 -19.13
C SER A 124 5.10 5.26 -19.49
N ILE A 125 4.36 5.71 -18.49
CA ILE A 125 3.30 6.71 -18.66
C ILE A 125 3.82 8.15 -18.68
N LEU A 126 5.14 8.34 -18.73
CA LEU A 126 5.75 9.65 -18.91
C LEU A 126 5.37 10.31 -20.24
N ASP A 127 4.83 9.59 -21.22
CA ASP A 127 4.25 10.15 -22.44
C ASP A 127 2.88 10.80 -22.21
N ALA A 128 2.19 10.48 -21.11
CA ALA A 128 0.86 11.00 -20.78
C ALA A 128 0.86 12.02 -19.62
N ALA A 129 1.74 11.86 -18.64
CA ALA A 129 1.80 12.71 -17.44
C ALA A 129 3.25 13.00 -17.03
N ASP A 130 3.46 14.06 -16.26
CA ASP A 130 4.67 14.19 -15.45
C ASP A 130 4.53 13.32 -14.22
N LEU A 131 5.62 12.68 -13.80
CA LEU A 131 5.62 11.67 -12.75
C LEU A 131 6.44 12.16 -11.57
N VAL A 132 5.89 12.07 -10.37
CA VAL A 132 6.57 12.49 -9.15
C VAL A 132 6.48 11.36 -8.12
N PHE A 133 7.62 10.80 -7.77
CA PHE A 133 7.72 9.68 -6.84
C PHE A 133 8.17 10.19 -5.48
N LEU A 134 7.38 9.89 -4.44
CA LEU A 134 7.59 10.41 -3.08
C LEU A 134 8.17 9.32 -2.19
N ASP A 135 9.24 9.66 -1.49
CA ASP A 135 9.88 8.82 -0.49
C ASP A 135 9.57 9.39 0.91
N PRO A 136 8.67 8.77 1.69
CA PRO A 136 8.35 9.20 3.04
C PRO A 136 9.53 9.16 4.01
N PRO A 137 9.44 9.80 5.20
CA PRO A 137 10.53 9.87 6.18
C PRO A 137 11.11 8.50 6.55
N GLY A 138 12.42 8.33 6.34
CA GLY A 138 13.17 7.10 6.59
C GLY A 138 13.29 6.17 5.38
N THR A 139 12.75 6.55 4.23
CA THR A 139 12.83 5.77 2.97
C THR A 139 13.54 6.57 1.88
N GLY A 140 13.99 5.91 0.83
CA GLY A 140 14.75 6.56 -0.23
C GLY A 140 15.97 7.29 0.32
N PHE A 141 16.09 8.59 0.00
CA PHE A 141 17.05 9.50 0.60
C PHE A 141 16.47 10.39 1.71
N SER A 142 15.21 10.15 2.08
CA SER A 142 14.54 10.87 3.16
C SER A 142 15.06 10.46 4.53
N ARG A 143 15.15 11.42 5.45
CA ARG A 143 15.67 11.19 6.80
C ARG A 143 14.53 11.01 7.80
N ALA A 144 14.78 10.17 8.80
CA ALA A 144 13.96 10.06 9.99
C ALA A 144 14.73 10.58 11.21
N PRO A 145 14.05 11.04 12.29
CA PRO A 145 14.72 11.43 13.52
C PRO A 145 15.52 10.28 14.13
N ALA A 146 16.66 10.59 14.76
CA ALA A 146 17.44 9.61 15.50
C ALA A 146 16.72 9.15 16.79
N ASP A 147 16.03 10.08 17.46
CA ASP A 147 15.26 9.80 18.66
C ASP A 147 13.95 9.06 18.38
N ALA A 148 13.64 8.03 19.17
CA ALA A 148 12.46 7.17 18.97
C ALA A 148 11.14 7.92 19.24
N ALA A 149 11.10 8.84 20.21
CA ALA A 149 9.90 9.61 20.50
C ALA A 149 9.60 10.62 19.38
N ALA A 150 10.64 11.27 18.83
CA ALA A 150 10.53 12.15 17.69
C ALA A 150 10.12 11.39 16.42
N ARG A 151 10.63 10.15 16.21
CA ARG A 151 10.21 9.29 15.09
C ARG A 151 8.72 8.98 15.10
N ALA A 152 8.12 8.77 16.28
CA ALA A 152 6.69 8.44 16.41
C ALA A 152 5.78 9.51 15.80
N ARG A 153 6.24 10.77 15.68
CA ARG A 153 5.51 11.85 15.00
C ARG A 153 5.39 11.63 13.50
N TYR A 154 6.43 11.08 12.85
CA TYR A 154 6.52 10.89 11.40
C TYR A 154 6.24 9.44 10.98
N TRP A 155 6.56 8.48 11.86
CA TRP A 155 6.23 7.07 11.66
C TRP A 155 4.85 6.76 12.28
N SER A 156 3.88 7.49 11.79
CA SER A 156 2.48 7.36 12.14
C SER A 156 1.62 7.65 10.91
N ASP A 157 0.44 7.11 10.88
CA ASP A 157 -0.47 7.25 9.74
C ASP A 157 -0.78 8.72 9.41
N HIS A 158 -1.11 9.55 10.41
CA HIS A 158 -1.40 10.98 10.22
C HIS A 158 -0.15 11.81 9.95
N GLY A 159 0.96 11.56 10.65
CA GLY A 159 2.21 12.30 10.46
C GLY A 159 2.81 12.06 9.08
N ASP A 160 2.75 10.82 8.62
CA ASP A 160 3.17 10.39 7.29
C ASP A 160 2.29 11.01 6.20
N ALA A 161 0.95 10.95 6.35
CA ALA A 161 0.01 11.55 5.40
C ALA A 161 0.21 13.08 5.29
N LYS A 162 0.42 13.78 6.42
CA LYS A 162 0.73 15.21 6.44
C LYS A 162 2.04 15.54 5.73
N ALA A 163 3.09 14.74 5.95
CA ALA A 163 4.38 14.93 5.26
C ALA A 163 4.22 14.81 3.75
N VAL A 164 3.48 13.79 3.30
CA VAL A 164 3.19 13.59 1.86
C VAL A 164 2.36 14.73 1.30
N ALA A 165 1.31 15.19 1.99
CA ALA A 165 0.50 16.34 1.57
C ALA A 165 1.32 17.62 1.44
N ALA A 166 2.23 17.88 2.40
CA ALA A 166 3.13 19.02 2.36
C ALA A 166 4.06 18.99 1.15
N MET A 167 4.65 17.82 0.84
CA MET A 167 5.52 17.66 -0.34
C MET A 167 4.75 17.82 -1.65
N ILE A 168 3.53 17.29 -1.78
CA ILE A 168 2.69 17.48 -2.96
C ILE A 168 2.46 18.98 -3.22
N ARG A 169 2.04 19.73 -2.20
CA ARG A 169 1.80 21.18 -2.32
C ARG A 169 3.07 21.95 -2.67
N HIS A 170 4.17 21.62 -1.98
CA HIS A 170 5.47 22.24 -2.25
C HIS A 170 5.90 21.99 -3.70
N TRP A 171 5.89 20.75 -4.15
CA TRP A 171 6.33 20.39 -5.50
C TRP A 171 5.49 21.08 -6.59
N LEU A 172 4.17 21.07 -6.45
CA LEU A 172 3.27 21.76 -7.38
C LEU A 172 3.61 23.26 -7.49
N LYS A 173 3.87 23.91 -6.35
CA LYS A 173 4.20 25.34 -6.28
C LYS A 173 5.54 25.67 -6.95
N ILE A 174 6.63 24.97 -6.57
CA ILE A 174 7.97 25.30 -7.08
C ILE A 174 8.16 24.96 -8.57
N HIS A 175 7.39 24.01 -9.07
CA HIS A 175 7.41 23.62 -10.49
C HIS A 175 6.30 24.31 -11.32
N GLY A 176 5.51 25.22 -10.72
CA GLY A 176 4.44 25.97 -11.41
C GLY A 176 3.34 25.08 -11.98
N ARG A 177 2.98 23.99 -11.24
CA ARG A 177 2.03 22.96 -11.71
C ARG A 177 0.71 22.97 -10.93
N GLU A 178 0.40 24.06 -10.22
CA GLU A 178 -0.78 24.18 -9.35
C GLU A 178 -2.11 24.11 -10.12
N ARG A 179 -2.09 24.36 -11.43
CA ARG A 179 -3.29 24.27 -12.31
C ARG A 179 -3.38 22.97 -13.11
N ALA A 180 -2.34 22.16 -13.08
CA ALA A 180 -2.31 20.91 -13.81
C ALA A 180 -3.34 19.91 -13.26
N PRO A 181 -3.96 19.05 -14.10
CA PRO A 181 -4.76 17.93 -13.60
C PRO A 181 -3.93 17.05 -12.67
N LEU A 182 -4.37 16.92 -11.42
CA LEU A 182 -3.67 16.20 -10.36
C LEU A 182 -4.20 14.78 -10.26
N TYR A 183 -3.29 13.81 -10.30
CA TYR A 183 -3.55 12.40 -10.01
C TYR A 183 -2.62 11.92 -8.90
N ILE A 184 -3.08 10.95 -8.10
CA ILE A 184 -2.28 10.39 -7.01
C ILE A 184 -2.38 8.87 -7.06
N ALA A 185 -1.23 8.19 -6.99
CA ALA A 185 -1.11 6.74 -6.96
C ALA A 185 -0.57 6.25 -5.62
N GLY A 186 -1.23 5.24 -5.04
CA GLY A 186 -0.80 4.58 -3.81
C GLY A 186 -0.82 3.06 -3.96
N GLU A 187 0.31 2.41 -3.60
CA GLU A 187 0.41 0.95 -3.59
C GLU A 187 0.41 0.41 -2.18
N SER A 188 -0.32 -0.70 -1.94
CA SER A 188 -0.35 -1.39 -0.66
C SER A 188 -0.84 -0.47 0.47
N TYR A 189 -0.10 -0.33 1.58
CA TYR A 189 -0.35 0.68 2.62
C TYR A 189 -0.43 2.11 2.03
N GLY A 190 0.19 2.36 0.88
CA GLY A 190 0.04 3.62 0.14
C GLY A 190 -1.41 3.94 -0.23
N GLY A 191 -2.27 2.95 -0.42
CA GLY A 191 -3.72 3.14 -0.58
C GLY A 191 -4.38 3.72 0.69
N TYR A 192 -4.03 3.19 1.86
CA TYR A 192 -4.47 3.69 3.17
C TYR A 192 -3.95 5.13 3.41
N ARG A 193 -2.64 5.38 3.18
CA ARG A 193 -2.04 6.71 3.20
C ARG A 193 -2.79 7.69 2.30
N LEU A 194 -3.10 7.28 1.07
CA LEU A 194 -3.82 8.11 0.11
C LEU A 194 -5.22 8.45 0.62
N ALA A 195 -5.94 7.49 1.16
CA ALA A 195 -7.27 7.71 1.72
C ALA A 195 -7.24 8.63 2.96
N LEU A 196 -6.17 8.57 3.77
CA LEU A 196 -5.97 9.53 4.88
C LEU A 196 -5.70 10.93 4.36
N LEU A 197 -4.67 11.10 3.52
CA LEU A 197 -4.29 12.42 3.00
C LEU A 197 -5.39 13.09 2.17
N ALA A 198 -6.35 12.31 1.65
CA ALA A 198 -7.50 12.83 0.93
C ALA A 198 -8.35 13.80 1.77
N ALA A 199 -8.28 13.73 3.10
CA ALA A 199 -8.92 14.71 3.98
C ALA A 199 -8.26 16.10 3.90
N ASP A 200 -6.95 16.15 3.62
CA ASP A 200 -6.12 17.37 3.70
C ASP A 200 -5.89 18.03 2.33
N ILE A 201 -6.17 17.33 1.22
CA ILE A 201 -5.88 17.80 -0.14
C ILE A 201 -7.12 18.10 -0.99
N GLY A 202 -8.30 18.20 -0.37
CA GLY A 202 -9.56 18.44 -1.10
C GLY A 202 -9.58 19.74 -1.92
N ASP A 203 -8.86 20.77 -1.44
CA ASP A 203 -8.69 22.06 -2.13
C ASP A 203 -7.86 21.94 -3.42
N LEU A 204 -6.95 20.96 -3.54
CA LEU A 204 -6.20 20.69 -4.76
C LEU A 204 -7.06 20.01 -5.84
N ARG A 205 -8.26 19.53 -5.49
CA ARG A 205 -9.26 18.93 -6.39
C ARG A 205 -8.67 17.86 -7.32
N PRO A 206 -8.07 16.78 -6.79
CA PRO A 206 -7.53 15.72 -7.65
C PRO A 206 -8.53 15.25 -8.69
N ALA A 207 -8.05 14.97 -9.91
CA ALA A 207 -8.86 14.45 -11.01
C ALA A 207 -9.10 12.93 -10.86
N GLY A 208 -8.20 12.25 -10.18
CA GLY A 208 -8.37 10.83 -9.89
C GLY A 208 -7.29 10.23 -9.00
N VAL A 209 -7.54 9.01 -8.57
CA VAL A 209 -6.61 8.21 -7.78
C VAL A 209 -6.39 6.83 -8.41
N LEU A 210 -5.13 6.41 -8.46
CA LEU A 210 -4.72 5.07 -8.86
C LEU A 210 -4.35 4.29 -7.60
N LEU A 211 -5.06 3.22 -7.35
CA LEU A 211 -4.87 2.33 -6.21
C LEU A 211 -4.30 1.00 -6.70
N VAL A 212 -3.13 0.60 -6.22
CA VAL A 212 -2.44 -0.62 -6.66
C VAL A 212 -2.34 -1.57 -5.47
N SER A 213 -2.99 -2.71 -5.55
CA SER A 213 -3.08 -3.68 -4.45
C SER A 213 -3.33 -3.01 -3.09
N PRO A 214 -4.32 -2.11 -2.97
CA PRO A 214 -4.39 -1.14 -1.89
C PRO A 214 -4.93 -1.74 -0.60
N LEU A 215 -4.22 -1.58 0.50
CA LEU A 215 -4.84 -1.64 1.81
C LEU A 215 -5.71 -0.38 1.96
N LEU A 216 -7.00 -0.52 2.27
CA LEU A 216 -7.94 0.59 2.38
C LEU A 216 -8.65 0.62 3.72
N ASP A 217 -9.16 -0.53 4.15
CA ASP A 217 -9.91 -0.68 5.38
C ASP A 217 -9.20 -1.69 6.28
N ALA A 218 -8.96 -1.30 7.51
CA ALA A 218 -8.31 -2.14 8.50
C ALA A 218 -9.11 -3.40 8.86
N THR A 219 -10.41 -3.42 8.64
CA THR A 219 -11.24 -4.61 8.87
C THR A 219 -10.81 -5.79 8.03
N SER A 220 -10.20 -5.55 6.86
CA SER A 220 -9.63 -6.59 6.01
C SER A 220 -8.36 -7.24 6.58
N SER A 221 -7.75 -6.60 7.60
CA SER A 221 -6.54 -7.08 8.29
C SER A 221 -6.79 -7.39 9.77
N ASP A 222 -7.99 -7.11 10.29
CA ASP A 222 -8.36 -7.32 11.69
C ASP A 222 -8.76 -8.78 11.93
N ASP A 223 -8.04 -9.46 12.84
CA ASP A 223 -8.28 -10.84 13.27
C ASP A 223 -8.91 -10.93 14.67
N SER A 224 -9.52 -9.83 15.14
CA SER A 224 -10.22 -9.81 16.43
C SER A 224 -11.36 -10.81 16.46
N ALA A 225 -11.60 -11.40 17.63
CA ALA A 225 -12.67 -12.37 17.83
C ALA A 225 -14.04 -11.79 17.42
N GLY A 226 -14.75 -12.53 16.57
CA GLY A 226 -16.06 -12.13 16.02
C GLY A 226 -16.00 -11.31 14.74
N ASN A 227 -14.81 -10.96 14.23
CA ASN A 227 -14.66 -10.38 12.90
C ASN A 227 -14.41 -11.49 11.86
N ASP A 228 -15.45 -11.88 11.15
CA ASP A 228 -15.38 -12.90 10.10
C ASP A 228 -15.04 -12.32 8.71
N LEU A 229 -15.02 -11.00 8.54
CA LEU A 229 -14.81 -10.36 7.25
C LEU A 229 -13.46 -10.70 6.65
N ARG A 230 -12.42 -10.75 7.48
CA ARG A 230 -11.07 -11.14 7.02
C ARG A 230 -11.09 -12.52 6.36
N ALA A 231 -11.66 -13.53 7.04
CA ALA A 231 -11.71 -14.88 6.50
C ALA A 231 -12.51 -14.95 5.19
N VAL A 232 -13.62 -14.18 5.09
CA VAL A 232 -14.41 -14.07 3.86
C VAL A 232 -13.61 -13.41 2.74
N PHE A 233 -12.84 -12.36 3.03
CA PHE A 233 -12.10 -11.62 2.01
C PHE A 233 -10.84 -12.37 1.54
N ASP A 234 -10.19 -13.11 2.41
CA ASP A 234 -8.99 -13.87 2.09
C ASP A 234 -9.31 -15.12 1.25
N LEU A 235 -10.46 -15.77 1.49
CA LEU A 235 -10.79 -17.07 0.92
C LEU A 235 -10.66 -17.15 -0.61
N PRO A 236 -11.15 -16.19 -1.42
CA PRO A 236 -11.02 -16.29 -2.87
C PRO A 236 -9.57 -16.34 -3.35
N SER A 237 -8.68 -15.55 -2.76
CA SER A 237 -7.25 -15.55 -3.10
C SER A 237 -6.54 -16.82 -2.61
N LEU A 238 -6.94 -17.38 -1.46
CA LEU A 238 -6.42 -18.67 -0.99
C LEU A 238 -6.79 -19.81 -1.96
N ILE A 239 -8.03 -19.83 -2.46
CA ILE A 239 -8.48 -20.83 -3.44
C ILE A 239 -7.74 -20.67 -4.77
N VAL A 240 -7.53 -19.44 -5.24
CA VAL A 240 -6.73 -19.15 -6.43
C VAL A 240 -5.30 -19.66 -6.25
N ALA A 241 -4.68 -19.38 -5.09
CA ALA A 241 -3.33 -19.85 -4.80
C ALA A 241 -3.26 -21.39 -4.75
N ALA A 242 -4.25 -22.06 -4.15
CA ALA A 242 -4.33 -23.51 -4.16
C ALA A 242 -4.39 -24.05 -5.61
N ALA A 243 -5.29 -23.51 -6.43
CA ALA A 243 -5.47 -23.95 -7.82
C ALA A 243 -4.21 -23.72 -8.68
N ALA A 244 -3.48 -22.60 -8.45
CA ALA A 244 -2.23 -22.30 -9.15
C ALA A 244 -1.13 -23.35 -8.89
N HIS A 245 -1.17 -24.02 -7.73
CA HIS A 245 -0.26 -25.11 -7.36
C HIS A 245 -0.84 -26.51 -7.58
N GLY A 246 -1.91 -26.61 -8.39
CA GLY A 246 -2.53 -27.91 -8.69
C GLY A 246 -3.25 -28.56 -7.51
N LYS A 247 -3.59 -27.76 -6.47
CA LYS A 247 -4.31 -28.21 -5.29
C LYS A 247 -5.80 -27.80 -5.38
N GLY A 248 -6.64 -28.58 -4.72
CA GLY A 248 -8.09 -28.35 -4.70
C GLY A 248 -8.80 -28.71 -6.02
N GLU A 249 -10.13 -28.72 -5.96
CA GLU A 249 -10.99 -29.20 -7.06
C GLU A 249 -11.09 -28.22 -8.24
N LEU A 250 -10.67 -26.95 -8.07
CA LEU A 250 -10.67 -25.94 -9.12
C LEU A 250 -9.32 -25.85 -9.87
N ALA A 251 -8.35 -26.74 -9.54
CA ALA A 251 -7.07 -26.78 -10.22
C ALA A 251 -7.24 -27.02 -11.73
N GLY A 252 -6.44 -26.33 -12.55
CA GLY A 252 -6.47 -26.43 -14.00
C GLY A 252 -7.53 -25.58 -14.71
N GLN A 253 -8.41 -24.89 -13.97
CA GLN A 253 -9.35 -23.92 -14.55
C GLN A 253 -8.66 -22.56 -14.78
N PRO A 254 -9.16 -21.72 -15.72
CA PRO A 254 -8.71 -20.34 -15.88
C PRO A 254 -8.87 -19.55 -14.57
N VAL A 255 -7.87 -18.71 -14.22
CA VAL A 255 -7.83 -18.01 -12.92
C VAL A 255 -9.05 -17.13 -12.68
N GLU A 256 -9.58 -16.49 -13.73
CA GLU A 256 -10.78 -15.66 -13.65
C GLU A 256 -12.01 -16.49 -13.23
N GLN A 257 -12.13 -17.72 -13.73
CA GLN A 257 -13.22 -18.64 -13.39
C GLN A 257 -13.06 -19.16 -11.96
N VAL A 258 -11.83 -19.51 -11.56
CA VAL A 258 -11.52 -19.92 -10.18
C VAL A 258 -11.92 -18.81 -9.22
N TYR A 259 -11.47 -17.57 -9.47
CA TYR A 259 -11.77 -16.43 -8.60
C TYR A 259 -13.28 -16.14 -8.55
N ALA A 260 -13.98 -16.16 -9.68
CA ALA A 260 -15.42 -15.90 -9.71
C ALA A 260 -16.22 -16.92 -8.87
N GLN A 261 -15.89 -18.21 -8.99
CA GLN A 261 -16.52 -19.28 -8.19
C GLN A 261 -16.17 -19.14 -6.70
N ALA A 262 -14.90 -18.90 -6.39
CA ALA A 262 -14.42 -18.72 -5.04
C ALA A 262 -15.08 -17.49 -4.35
N ARG A 263 -15.19 -16.37 -5.06
CA ARG A 263 -15.86 -15.16 -4.57
C ARG A 263 -17.35 -15.39 -4.32
N ALA A 264 -18.04 -16.06 -5.23
CA ALA A 264 -19.47 -16.38 -5.03
C ALA A 264 -19.68 -17.25 -3.81
N PHE A 265 -18.85 -18.26 -3.59
CA PHE A 265 -18.88 -19.11 -2.40
C PHE A 265 -18.54 -18.32 -1.13
N ALA A 266 -17.52 -17.48 -1.16
CA ALA A 266 -17.10 -16.69 0.00
C ALA A 266 -18.20 -15.73 0.47
N LEU A 267 -18.84 -15.02 -0.47
CA LEU A 267 -19.92 -14.06 -0.18
C LEU A 267 -21.30 -14.73 0.09
N GLY A 268 -21.42 -16.01 -0.24
CA GLY A 268 -22.65 -16.79 -0.05
C GLY A 268 -22.58 -17.75 1.14
N ASP A 269 -22.49 -19.05 0.84
CA ASP A 269 -22.59 -20.13 1.83
C ASP A 269 -21.55 -20.02 2.95
N TYR A 270 -20.32 -19.59 2.61
CA TYR A 270 -19.25 -19.47 3.61
C TYR A 270 -19.51 -18.34 4.61
N ALA A 271 -19.86 -17.14 4.14
CA ALA A 271 -20.20 -16.02 5.02
C ALA A 271 -21.40 -16.36 5.91
N GLN A 272 -22.43 -17.02 5.36
CA GLN A 272 -23.61 -17.45 6.12
C GLN A 272 -23.26 -18.47 7.21
N ALA A 273 -22.32 -19.38 6.93
CA ALA A 273 -21.87 -20.34 7.93
C ALA A 273 -21.08 -19.66 9.06
N LEU A 274 -20.16 -18.74 8.72
CA LEU A 274 -19.37 -18.02 9.72
C LEU A 274 -20.23 -17.16 10.65
N LEU A 275 -21.24 -16.46 10.11
CA LEU A 275 -22.18 -15.64 10.90
C LEU A 275 -22.95 -16.43 11.97
N GLN A 276 -23.06 -17.75 11.85
CA GLN A 276 -23.70 -18.58 12.88
C GLN A 276 -22.73 -18.91 14.04
N GLY A 277 -21.42 -18.77 13.83
CA GLY A 277 -20.41 -19.04 14.85
C GLY A 277 -20.58 -20.42 15.50
N SER A 278 -20.60 -20.47 16.83
CA SER A 278 -20.80 -21.72 17.60
C SER A 278 -22.23 -22.29 17.52
N ALA A 279 -23.19 -21.53 17.00
CA ALA A 279 -24.55 -22.01 16.77
C ALA A 279 -24.71 -22.85 15.49
N LEU A 280 -23.68 -22.85 14.61
CA LEU A 280 -23.68 -23.70 13.41
C LEU A 280 -23.73 -25.18 13.82
N PRO A 281 -24.76 -25.96 13.39
CA PRO A 281 -24.86 -27.37 13.73
C PRO A 281 -23.64 -28.19 13.35
N ALA A 282 -23.23 -29.15 14.17
CA ALA A 282 -22.00 -29.91 13.98
C ALA A 282 -21.89 -30.59 12.61
N ASP A 283 -22.98 -31.12 12.08
CA ASP A 283 -23.03 -31.72 10.74
C ASP A 283 -22.86 -30.67 9.63
N ALA A 284 -23.42 -29.47 9.79
CA ALA A 284 -23.22 -28.37 8.84
C ALA A 284 -21.77 -27.84 8.92
N ARG A 285 -21.19 -27.77 10.11
CA ARG A 285 -19.79 -27.43 10.32
C ARG A 285 -18.84 -28.43 9.63
N ASN A 286 -19.11 -29.72 9.76
CA ASN A 286 -18.34 -30.76 9.09
C ASN A 286 -18.46 -30.70 7.56
N ARG A 287 -19.68 -30.45 7.03
CA ARG A 287 -19.87 -30.24 5.59
C ARG A 287 -19.11 -29.02 5.08
N MET A 288 -19.14 -27.90 5.81
CA MET A 288 -18.39 -26.70 5.43
C MET A 288 -16.88 -26.95 5.45
N ALA A 289 -16.35 -27.65 6.47
CA ALA A 289 -14.96 -28.05 6.51
C ALA A 289 -14.55 -28.94 5.33
N ALA A 290 -15.40 -29.90 4.98
CA ALA A 290 -15.17 -30.75 3.80
C ALA A 290 -15.19 -29.95 2.49
N ARG A 291 -16.08 -28.96 2.38
CA ARG A 291 -16.16 -28.08 1.22
C ARG A 291 -14.92 -27.20 1.08
N LEU A 292 -14.48 -26.57 2.16
CA LEU A 292 -13.23 -25.79 2.21
C LEU A 292 -12.02 -26.67 1.88
N ALA A 293 -11.97 -27.89 2.42
CA ALA A 293 -10.92 -28.86 2.14
C ALA A 293 -10.81 -29.20 0.64
N ALA A 294 -11.95 -29.43 0.00
CA ALA A 294 -12.00 -29.69 -1.45
C ALA A 294 -11.49 -28.50 -2.27
N LEU A 295 -11.81 -27.26 -1.84
CA LEU A 295 -11.39 -26.04 -2.54
C LEU A 295 -9.91 -25.70 -2.32
N LEU A 296 -9.40 -25.89 -1.10
CA LEU A 296 -8.05 -25.47 -0.69
C LEU A 296 -6.98 -26.57 -0.81
N GLY A 297 -7.41 -27.82 -0.99
CA GLY A 297 -6.49 -28.97 -0.97
C GLY A 297 -5.87 -29.24 0.41
N LEU A 298 -6.55 -28.84 1.48
CA LEU A 298 -6.12 -29.04 2.87
C LEU A 298 -6.95 -30.13 3.56
N PRO A 299 -6.44 -30.82 4.61
CA PRO A 299 -7.24 -31.76 5.37
C PRO A 299 -8.42 -31.09 6.08
N PRO A 300 -9.64 -31.69 6.08
CA PRO A 300 -10.81 -31.12 6.79
C PRO A 300 -10.56 -30.84 8.27
N GLN A 301 -9.71 -31.68 8.92
CA GLN A 301 -9.34 -31.52 10.33
C GLN A 301 -8.59 -30.21 10.61
N ALA A 302 -7.72 -29.77 9.68
CA ALA A 302 -7.02 -28.49 9.79
C ALA A 302 -8.01 -27.31 9.77
N LEU A 303 -9.03 -27.42 8.92
CA LEU A 303 -10.06 -26.37 8.80
C LEU A 303 -11.03 -26.36 10.00
N LEU A 304 -11.32 -27.52 10.58
CA LEU A 304 -12.08 -27.60 11.83
C LEU A 304 -11.27 -27.04 13.00
N ALA A 305 -9.95 -27.30 13.05
CA ALA A 305 -9.04 -26.75 14.07
C ALA A 305 -8.91 -25.22 13.96
N ALA A 306 -8.95 -24.68 12.74
CA ALA A 306 -8.97 -23.24 12.45
C ALA A 306 -10.37 -22.60 12.58
N ASP A 307 -11.33 -23.31 13.18
CA ASP A 307 -12.71 -22.84 13.30
C ASP A 307 -13.33 -22.36 11.97
N LEU A 308 -13.05 -23.08 10.89
CA LEU A 308 -13.42 -22.78 9.50
C LEU A 308 -12.80 -21.46 8.95
N ARG A 309 -11.81 -20.86 9.61
CA ARG A 309 -11.16 -19.60 9.26
C ARG A 309 -9.70 -19.83 8.88
N PRO A 310 -9.40 -20.36 7.66
CA PRO A 310 -8.01 -20.51 7.22
C PRO A 310 -7.37 -19.11 7.13
N ASP A 311 -6.23 -18.92 7.79
CA ASP A 311 -5.45 -17.70 7.68
C ASP A 311 -4.35 -17.82 6.61
N VAL A 312 -3.93 -16.67 6.08
CA VAL A 312 -2.94 -16.58 4.99
C VAL A 312 -1.61 -17.20 5.38
N GLU A 313 -1.11 -16.95 6.61
CA GLU A 313 0.22 -17.42 7.02
C GLU A 313 0.26 -18.94 7.17
N THR A 314 -0.73 -19.52 7.87
CA THR A 314 -0.86 -20.98 8.01
C THR A 314 -1.05 -21.63 6.64
N PHE A 315 -1.86 -21.03 5.76
CA PHE A 315 -2.09 -21.56 4.42
C PHE A 315 -0.82 -21.56 3.57
N ARG A 316 -0.10 -20.44 3.49
CA ARG A 316 1.10 -20.34 2.64
C ARG A 316 2.23 -21.27 3.06
N LEU A 317 2.35 -21.55 4.37
CA LEU A 317 3.30 -22.51 4.91
C LEU A 317 2.82 -23.96 4.79
N GLY A 318 1.49 -24.20 4.71
CA GLY A 318 0.88 -25.51 4.77
C GLY A 318 0.56 -26.12 3.40
N VAL A 319 0.21 -25.32 2.40
CA VAL A 319 -0.32 -25.84 1.11
C VAL A 319 0.66 -26.71 0.33
N LEU A 320 1.98 -26.48 0.46
CA LEU A 320 3.06 -27.25 -0.13
C LEU A 320 4.00 -27.87 0.93
N ALA A 321 3.57 -27.93 2.20
CA ALA A 321 4.43 -28.43 3.28
C ALA A 321 4.87 -29.89 3.09
N ALA A 322 4.04 -30.74 2.48
CA ALA A 322 4.39 -32.13 2.14
C ALA A 322 5.59 -32.21 1.19
N ASP A 323 5.81 -31.19 0.40
CA ASP A 323 6.93 -31.06 -0.55
C ASP A 323 8.12 -30.28 0.05
N GLY A 324 8.07 -29.94 1.36
CA GLY A 324 9.08 -29.14 2.06
C GLY A 324 9.13 -27.67 1.62
N GLN A 325 8.05 -27.16 1.05
CA GLN A 325 8.00 -25.85 0.42
C GLN A 325 6.93 -24.95 1.03
N GLN A 326 7.10 -23.64 0.82
CA GLN A 326 6.14 -22.57 1.09
C GLN A 326 5.88 -21.76 -0.18
N ILE A 327 4.76 -21.04 -0.18
CA ILE A 327 4.45 -20.07 -1.24
C ILE A 327 4.65 -18.63 -0.74
N GLY A 328 4.80 -17.68 -1.68
CA GLY A 328 4.93 -16.27 -1.39
C GLY A 328 3.60 -15.65 -0.93
N ARG A 329 3.71 -14.64 -0.06
CA ARG A 329 2.57 -13.82 0.37
C ARG A 329 2.28 -12.70 -0.62
N LEU A 330 3.33 -12.01 -1.11
CA LEU A 330 3.18 -10.96 -2.14
C LEU A 330 2.88 -11.55 -3.53
N ASP A 331 3.34 -12.75 -3.79
CA ASP A 331 2.98 -13.48 -5.02
C ASP A 331 2.95 -14.98 -4.71
N SER A 332 1.76 -15.53 -4.63
CA SER A 332 1.55 -16.93 -4.27
C SER A 332 2.07 -17.95 -5.31
N ARG A 333 2.48 -17.50 -6.50
CA ARG A 333 3.15 -18.36 -7.51
C ARG A 333 4.61 -18.62 -7.18
N ILE A 334 5.24 -17.75 -6.36
CA ILE A 334 6.63 -17.89 -5.94
C ILE A 334 6.72 -18.99 -4.88
N VAL A 335 7.64 -19.94 -5.10
CA VAL A 335 7.86 -21.08 -4.22
C VAL A 335 9.28 -21.03 -3.66
N ALA A 336 9.44 -21.38 -2.39
CA ALA A 336 10.72 -21.50 -1.73
C ALA A 336 10.69 -22.64 -0.70
N PRO A 337 11.85 -23.12 -0.22
CA PRO A 337 11.90 -24.04 0.91
C PRO A 337 11.18 -23.43 2.14
N LEU A 338 10.62 -24.30 2.98
CA LEU A 338 10.08 -23.89 4.27
C LEU A 338 11.15 -23.14 5.08
N PRO A 339 10.77 -22.07 5.79
CA PRO A 339 11.72 -21.31 6.59
C PRO A 339 12.26 -22.18 7.73
N THR A 340 13.58 -22.16 7.94
CA THR A 340 14.20 -22.76 9.11
C THR A 340 14.09 -21.78 10.27
N PRO A 341 13.48 -22.16 11.41
CA PRO A 341 13.43 -21.29 12.59
C PRO A 341 14.83 -20.94 13.09
N HIS A 342 15.05 -19.69 13.46
CA HIS A 342 16.28 -19.19 14.05
C HIS A 342 16.03 -18.54 15.40
N ALA A 343 17.02 -18.58 16.30
CA ALA A 343 16.91 -18.01 17.64
C ALA A 343 16.67 -16.49 17.66
N ASP A 344 17.10 -15.80 16.60
CA ASP A 344 17.01 -14.34 16.44
C ASP A 344 15.70 -13.90 15.72
N ASP A 345 14.78 -14.83 15.43
CA ASP A 345 13.51 -14.52 14.78
C ASP A 345 12.48 -13.92 15.78
N ASN A 346 12.82 -13.83 17.06
CA ASN A 346 11.98 -13.22 18.08
C ASN A 346 11.63 -11.77 17.73
N GLY A 347 10.34 -11.52 17.54
CA GLY A 347 9.80 -10.19 17.20
C GLY A 347 9.89 -9.82 15.72
N ARG A 348 10.48 -10.67 14.86
CA ARG A 348 10.45 -10.44 13.41
C ARG A 348 9.08 -10.85 12.85
N PRO A 349 8.39 -9.97 12.10
CA PRO A 349 7.11 -10.33 11.48
C PRO A 349 7.27 -11.51 10.52
N SER A 350 6.34 -12.46 10.53
CA SER A 350 6.36 -13.59 9.58
C SER A 350 6.36 -13.14 8.12
N ALA A 351 5.72 -12.01 7.83
CA ALA A 351 5.73 -11.37 6.52
C ALA A 351 7.14 -11.00 6.03
N ALA A 352 8.11 -10.77 6.92
CA ALA A 352 9.50 -10.52 6.57
C ALA A 352 10.22 -11.77 6.02
N ASN A 353 9.66 -12.96 6.24
CA ASN A 353 10.16 -14.24 5.70
C ASN A 353 9.48 -14.63 4.37
N ASP A 354 8.74 -13.70 3.75
CA ASP A 354 8.12 -13.91 2.45
C ASP A 354 9.19 -14.08 1.35
N PRO A 355 9.22 -15.21 0.64
CA PRO A 355 10.18 -15.43 -0.44
C PRO A 355 10.01 -14.42 -1.59
N ALA A 356 8.81 -13.89 -1.80
CA ALA A 356 8.54 -12.86 -2.81
C ALA A 356 9.16 -11.51 -2.46
N LEU A 357 9.38 -11.22 -1.18
CA LEU A 357 9.96 -9.95 -0.71
C LEU A 357 11.49 -9.90 -0.89
N GLY A 358 12.17 -11.03 -0.72
CA GLY A 358 13.61 -11.15 -0.93
C GLY A 358 14.49 -10.45 0.11
N LEU A 359 13.99 -10.20 1.32
CA LEU A 359 14.73 -9.59 2.44
C LEU A 359 15.86 -10.48 2.98
N GLY A 360 15.73 -11.81 2.84
CA GLY A 360 16.62 -12.73 3.54
C GLY A 360 16.52 -12.52 5.06
N ARG A 361 17.67 -12.32 5.71
CA ARG A 361 17.72 -12.07 7.17
C ARG A 361 17.82 -10.58 7.55
N SER A 362 17.95 -9.69 6.59
CA SER A 362 17.95 -8.25 6.84
C SER A 362 16.53 -7.72 7.06
N ASN A 363 16.37 -6.70 7.90
CA ASN A 363 15.13 -5.92 7.97
C ASN A 363 15.12 -4.77 6.97
N ARG A 364 16.25 -4.54 6.25
CA ARG A 364 16.41 -3.42 5.32
C ARG A 364 16.92 -3.88 3.96
N ILE A 365 16.38 -3.28 2.91
CA ILE A 365 16.87 -3.38 1.53
C ILE A 365 17.32 -1.99 1.09
N ASN A 366 18.62 -1.84 0.80
CA ASN A 366 19.17 -0.68 0.10
C ASN A 366 19.26 -0.99 -1.39
N SER A 367 18.84 -0.05 -2.23
CA SER A 367 18.94 -0.17 -3.69
C SER A 367 20.18 0.55 -4.19
N ALA A 368 21.29 -0.16 -4.34
CA ALA A 368 22.51 0.39 -4.92
C ALA A 368 22.25 0.95 -6.33
N VAL A 369 21.44 0.26 -7.14
CA VAL A 369 21.17 0.71 -8.53
C VAL A 369 20.40 2.04 -8.56
N MET A 370 19.56 2.32 -7.57
CA MET A 370 18.87 3.61 -7.46
C MET A 370 19.80 4.70 -6.93
N ALA A 371 20.61 4.38 -5.91
CA ALA A 371 21.61 5.28 -5.39
C ALA A 371 22.58 5.71 -6.49
N ASP A 372 23.17 4.75 -7.22
CA ASP A 372 24.09 5.01 -8.33
C ASP A 372 23.47 5.87 -9.45
N TYR A 373 22.21 5.58 -9.78
CA TYR A 373 21.47 6.34 -10.78
C TYR A 373 21.30 7.82 -10.36
N LEU A 374 20.85 8.05 -9.14
CA LEU A 374 20.60 9.41 -8.65
C LEU A 374 21.90 10.17 -8.37
N HIS A 375 22.95 9.51 -7.86
CA HIS A 375 24.28 10.10 -7.76
C HIS A 375 24.86 10.46 -9.13
N GLY A 376 24.63 9.64 -10.15
CA GLY A 376 25.02 9.93 -11.52
C GLY A 376 24.29 11.13 -12.14
N LEU A 377 23.11 11.49 -11.63
CA LEU A 377 22.35 12.66 -12.06
C LEU A 377 22.73 13.94 -11.30
N PHE A 378 22.91 13.84 -9.99
CA PHE A 378 22.96 14.98 -9.07
C PHE A 378 24.26 15.11 -8.28
N GLY A 379 25.17 14.15 -8.40
CA GLY A 379 26.46 14.14 -7.71
C GLY A 379 26.40 13.57 -6.29
N ALA A 380 27.53 13.64 -5.58
CA ALA A 380 27.74 13.00 -4.28
C ALA A 380 27.12 13.78 -3.09
N GLY A 381 26.33 14.82 -3.32
CA GLY A 381 25.66 15.57 -2.26
C GLY A 381 24.44 14.86 -1.65
N LEU A 382 23.96 13.79 -2.28
CA LEU A 382 22.88 12.95 -1.75
C LEU A 382 23.43 11.91 -0.75
N PRO A 383 22.56 11.39 0.18
CA PRO A 383 22.94 10.29 1.06
C PRO A 383 23.49 9.08 0.28
N GLN A 384 24.39 8.32 0.90
CA GLN A 384 25.03 7.17 0.22
C GLN A 384 24.03 6.07 -0.13
N ASP A 385 23.15 5.73 0.82
CA ASP A 385 22.21 4.62 0.70
C ASP A 385 20.81 5.09 0.31
N TYR A 386 20.26 4.49 -0.73
CA TYR A 386 18.83 4.62 -1.08
C TYR A 386 18.04 3.47 -0.43
N VAL A 387 17.29 3.77 0.62
CA VAL A 387 16.52 2.78 1.40
C VAL A 387 15.25 2.40 0.67
N SER A 388 15.23 1.23 0.01
CA SER A 388 14.04 0.75 -0.71
C SER A 388 12.97 0.21 0.22
N LEU A 389 13.37 -0.47 1.30
CA LEU A 389 12.46 -1.01 2.31
C LEU A 389 13.16 -1.09 3.65
N ASP A 390 12.47 -0.70 4.72
CA ASP A 390 12.91 -0.86 6.10
C ASP A 390 11.72 -1.37 6.96
N ILE A 391 11.76 -2.65 7.34
CA ILE A 391 10.71 -3.28 8.16
C ILE A 391 10.69 -2.70 9.58
N ASP A 392 11.81 -2.20 10.10
CA ASP A 392 11.85 -1.58 11.44
C ASP A 392 10.93 -0.36 11.51
N ILE A 393 10.72 0.34 10.39
CA ILE A 393 9.72 1.42 10.31
C ILE A 393 8.31 0.87 10.53
N ALA A 394 7.95 -0.23 9.84
CA ALA A 394 6.65 -0.86 10.01
C ALA A 394 6.44 -1.37 11.45
N MET A 395 7.48 -1.94 12.06
CA MET A 395 7.43 -2.42 13.46
C MET A 395 7.26 -1.29 14.47
N ALA A 396 7.81 -0.11 14.20
CA ALA A 396 7.70 1.09 15.04
C ALA A 396 6.47 1.95 14.72
N TRP A 397 5.69 1.59 13.71
CA TRP A 397 4.59 2.40 13.21
C TRP A 397 3.49 2.63 14.24
N ARG A 398 2.90 3.83 14.21
CA ARG A 398 1.82 4.22 15.10
C ARG A 398 0.55 4.49 14.29
N PHE A 399 -0.52 3.85 14.68
CA PHE A 399 -1.85 4.13 14.15
C PHE A 399 -2.60 5.04 15.13
N ALA A 400 -3.15 6.14 14.64
CA ALA A 400 -4.02 7.00 15.41
C ALA A 400 -5.40 6.37 15.50
N ALA A 401 -6.01 6.43 16.68
CA ALA A 401 -7.44 6.18 16.79
C ALA A 401 -8.20 7.46 16.49
N ASP A 402 -9.34 7.35 15.84
CA ASP A 402 -10.25 8.46 15.54
C ASP A 402 -10.89 9.04 16.82
N ASP A 403 -10.68 8.38 17.97
CA ASP A 403 -11.18 8.76 19.30
C ASP A 403 -10.34 9.81 20.05
N GLY A 404 -9.32 10.37 19.41
CA GLY A 404 -8.41 11.33 20.02
C GLY A 404 -7.45 10.75 21.06
N ALA A 405 -7.39 9.44 21.23
CA ALA A 405 -6.52 8.77 22.20
C ALA A 405 -5.02 8.79 21.82
N GLY A 406 -4.67 9.44 20.72
CA GLY A 406 -3.31 9.54 20.21
C GLY A 406 -2.81 8.29 19.49
N PRO A 407 -1.57 8.30 18.98
CA PRO A 407 -0.99 7.21 18.23
C PRO A 407 -0.89 5.91 19.03
N ARG A 408 -1.23 4.76 18.43
CA ARG A 408 -1.14 3.44 19.05
C ARG A 408 0.01 2.63 18.45
N PRO A 409 0.64 1.72 19.22
CA PRO A 409 1.69 0.83 18.71
C PRO A 409 1.19 -0.05 17.55
N VAL A 410 2.12 -0.45 16.67
CA VAL A 410 1.89 -1.53 15.70
C VAL A 410 1.39 -2.79 16.40
N GLY A 411 0.38 -3.44 15.85
CA GLY A 411 -0.31 -4.57 16.48
C GLY A 411 -1.52 -4.16 17.34
N SER A 412 -1.74 -2.86 17.58
CA SER A 412 -3.07 -2.40 17.99
C SER A 412 -4.01 -2.56 16.79
N ALA A 413 -5.21 -3.13 17.02
CA ALA A 413 -6.19 -3.28 15.96
C ALA A 413 -6.41 -1.94 15.25
N MET A 414 -6.13 -1.90 13.95
CA MET A 414 -6.52 -0.77 13.11
C MET A 414 -8.05 -0.76 13.07
N ARG A 415 -8.67 0.24 13.67
CA ARG A 415 -10.13 0.37 13.73
C ARG A 415 -10.65 1.51 12.87
N PHE A 416 -9.79 2.01 11.99
CA PHE A 416 -10.11 3.17 11.19
C PHE A 416 -10.26 2.81 9.71
N ASN A 417 -11.32 3.33 9.10
CA ASN A 417 -11.58 3.23 7.68
C ASN A 417 -11.54 4.64 7.06
N PRO A 418 -10.44 5.05 6.40
CA PRO A 418 -10.32 6.37 5.79
C PRO A 418 -11.01 6.50 4.43
N THR A 419 -11.57 5.42 3.86
CA THR A 419 -12.13 5.44 2.50
C THR A 419 -13.25 6.45 2.27
N PRO A 420 -14.07 6.87 3.28
CA PRO A 420 -15.03 7.97 3.09
C PRO A 420 -14.40 9.30 2.67
N ASN A 421 -13.11 9.53 2.93
CA ASN A 421 -12.41 10.72 2.44
C ASN A 421 -12.30 10.74 0.91
N LEU A 422 -12.26 9.58 0.25
CA LEU A 422 -12.31 9.50 -1.22
C LEU A 422 -13.65 10.01 -1.77
N ALA A 423 -14.76 9.77 -1.05
CA ALA A 423 -16.06 10.33 -1.42
C ALA A 423 -16.07 11.86 -1.31
N ARG A 424 -15.35 12.44 -0.33
CA ARG A 424 -15.20 13.91 -0.23
C ARG A 424 -14.45 14.48 -1.45
N LEU A 425 -13.39 13.81 -1.92
CA LEU A 425 -12.71 14.20 -3.17
C LEU A 425 -13.66 14.11 -4.38
N ALA A 426 -14.48 13.07 -4.46
CA ALA A 426 -15.47 12.89 -5.51
C ALA A 426 -16.57 13.98 -5.49
N GLN A 427 -16.93 14.48 -4.30
CA GLN A 427 -17.85 15.62 -4.15
C GLN A 427 -17.18 16.95 -4.55
N ALA A 428 -15.91 17.14 -4.19
CA ALA A 428 -15.16 18.35 -4.53
C ALA A 428 -14.86 18.47 -6.02
N ASN A 429 -14.70 17.35 -6.74
CA ASN A 429 -14.44 17.32 -8.17
C ASN A 429 -15.39 16.34 -8.91
N PRO A 430 -16.35 16.85 -9.72
CA PRO A 430 -17.25 15.97 -10.48
C PRO A 430 -16.56 15.03 -11.47
N ARG A 431 -15.32 15.32 -11.88
CA ARG A 431 -14.52 14.48 -12.79
C ARG A 431 -13.66 13.45 -12.04
N PHE A 432 -13.66 13.47 -10.72
CA PHE A 432 -12.86 12.52 -9.92
C PHE A 432 -13.19 11.07 -10.24
N ARG A 433 -12.17 10.26 -10.45
CA ARG A 433 -12.26 8.82 -10.77
C ARG A 433 -11.32 8.02 -9.89
N VAL A 434 -11.69 6.78 -9.64
CA VAL A 434 -10.87 5.76 -8.95
C VAL A 434 -10.55 4.66 -9.93
N LEU A 435 -9.28 4.39 -10.17
CA LEU A 435 -8.81 3.17 -10.82
C LEU A 435 -8.11 2.31 -9.77
N ALA A 436 -8.62 1.11 -9.53
CA ALA A 436 -8.05 0.16 -8.59
C ALA A 436 -7.60 -1.12 -9.31
N LEU A 437 -6.36 -1.52 -9.09
CA LEU A 437 -5.71 -2.67 -9.71
C LEU A 437 -5.25 -3.64 -8.61
N ASN A 438 -5.66 -4.90 -8.68
CA ASN A 438 -5.21 -5.95 -7.75
C ASN A 438 -4.71 -7.17 -8.54
N GLY A 439 -3.84 -7.97 -7.93
CA GLY A 439 -3.41 -9.25 -8.47
C GLY A 439 -4.27 -10.41 -7.97
N TYR A 440 -4.55 -11.41 -8.85
CA TYR A 440 -5.21 -12.64 -8.43
C TYR A 440 -4.38 -13.44 -7.41
N TYR A 441 -3.05 -13.35 -7.50
CA TYR A 441 -2.10 -14.14 -6.71
C TYR A 441 -1.56 -13.38 -5.48
N ASP A 442 -2.15 -12.22 -5.17
CA ASP A 442 -1.82 -11.42 -4.00
C ASP A 442 -2.50 -11.98 -2.74
N LEU A 443 -1.70 -12.46 -1.79
CA LEU A 443 -2.15 -12.86 -0.45
C LEU A 443 -1.81 -11.81 0.62
N ALA A 444 -1.10 -10.74 0.25
CA ALA A 444 -0.82 -9.63 1.16
C ALA A 444 -2.02 -8.70 1.32
N VAL A 445 -2.66 -8.41 0.18
CA VAL A 445 -3.92 -7.64 0.12
C VAL A 445 -4.88 -8.34 -0.85
N PRO A 446 -5.57 -9.40 -0.40
CA PRO A 446 -6.55 -10.13 -1.20
C PRO A 446 -7.61 -9.21 -1.81
N ALA A 447 -7.87 -9.37 -3.11
CA ALA A 447 -8.62 -8.40 -3.92
C ALA A 447 -10.05 -8.12 -3.44
N LEU A 448 -10.70 -9.06 -2.71
CA LEU A 448 -12.07 -8.88 -2.24
C LEU A 448 -12.19 -7.81 -1.15
N GLY A 449 -11.19 -7.65 -0.27
CA GLY A 449 -11.16 -6.62 0.76
C GLY A 449 -11.20 -5.20 0.19
N PRO A 450 -10.24 -4.79 -0.67
CA PRO A 450 -10.27 -3.49 -1.34
C PRO A 450 -11.52 -3.26 -2.20
N TRP A 451 -12.01 -4.29 -2.88
CA TRP A 451 -13.26 -4.21 -3.61
C TRP A 451 -14.43 -3.84 -2.68
N TYR A 452 -14.53 -4.53 -1.56
CA TYR A 452 -15.56 -4.26 -0.55
C TYR A 452 -15.44 -2.83 0.00
N ALA A 453 -14.25 -2.42 0.43
CA ALA A 453 -14.00 -1.10 0.99
C ALA A 453 -14.38 0.03 0.02
N LEU A 454 -14.02 -0.08 -1.27
CA LEU A 454 -14.38 0.92 -2.28
C LEU A 454 -15.88 1.01 -2.53
N HIS A 455 -16.58 -0.13 -2.56
CA HIS A 455 -18.04 -0.15 -2.78
C HIS A 455 -18.81 0.29 -1.53
N HIS A 456 -18.15 0.46 -0.38
CA HIS A 456 -18.72 1.01 0.87
C HIS A 456 -18.17 2.39 1.22
N SER A 457 -17.29 2.97 0.37
CA SER A 457 -16.65 4.27 0.60
C SER A 457 -17.58 5.47 0.46
N GLY A 458 -18.71 5.31 -0.22
CA GLY A 458 -19.60 6.40 -0.62
C GLY A 458 -19.21 7.08 -1.94
N VAL A 459 -18.18 6.61 -2.63
CA VAL A 459 -17.90 7.01 -4.03
C VAL A 459 -18.93 6.34 -4.95
N ASP A 460 -19.47 7.11 -5.89
CA ASP A 460 -20.38 6.58 -6.90
C ASP A 460 -19.73 5.40 -7.66
N PRO A 461 -20.37 4.21 -7.70
CA PRO A 461 -19.81 3.04 -8.38
C PRO A 461 -19.45 3.29 -9.86
N ALA A 462 -20.14 4.20 -10.55
CA ALA A 462 -19.83 4.58 -11.93
C ALA A 462 -18.46 5.27 -12.08
N ARG A 463 -17.87 5.73 -10.99
CA ARG A 463 -16.55 6.38 -10.93
C ARG A 463 -15.44 5.45 -10.46
N ILE A 464 -15.75 4.18 -10.17
CA ILE A 464 -14.81 3.17 -9.69
C ILE A 464 -14.57 2.15 -10.81
N ASP A 465 -13.36 2.11 -11.35
CA ASP A 465 -12.90 1.02 -12.22
C ASP A 465 -12.01 0.10 -11.39
N PHE A 466 -12.55 -1.07 -10.99
CA PHE A 466 -11.85 -2.06 -10.18
C PHE A 466 -11.49 -3.27 -11.06
N ARG A 467 -10.20 -3.55 -11.19
CA ARG A 467 -9.70 -4.65 -12.03
C ARG A 467 -8.82 -5.61 -11.24
N ILE A 468 -8.99 -6.91 -11.49
CA ILE A 468 -8.10 -7.94 -10.97
C ILE A 468 -7.33 -8.51 -12.16
N LEU A 469 -6.02 -8.60 -12.02
CA LEU A 469 -5.07 -8.92 -13.09
C LEU A 469 -4.31 -10.21 -12.77
N PRO A 470 -3.80 -10.94 -13.76
CA PRO A 470 -3.02 -12.16 -13.55
C PRO A 470 -1.59 -11.84 -13.06
N GLY A 471 -1.49 -11.20 -11.90
CA GLY A 471 -0.27 -10.79 -11.21
C GLY A 471 -0.35 -11.04 -9.71
N GLY A 472 0.78 -10.81 -9.02
CA GLY A 472 0.86 -10.73 -7.57
C GLY A 472 0.58 -9.32 -7.05
N HIS A 473 1.12 -8.98 -5.87
CA HIS A 473 0.99 -7.68 -5.23
C HIS A 473 1.51 -6.52 -6.08
N ALA A 474 2.69 -6.67 -6.69
CA ALA A 474 3.29 -5.71 -7.60
C ALA A 474 2.82 -5.97 -9.05
N VAL A 475 1.58 -5.55 -9.37
CA VAL A 475 0.98 -5.83 -10.70
C VAL A 475 1.80 -5.24 -11.87
N PHE A 476 2.56 -4.17 -11.65
CA PHE A 476 3.42 -3.56 -12.66
C PHE A 476 4.72 -4.35 -12.92
N ALA A 477 5.10 -5.25 -12.02
CA ALA A 477 6.25 -6.13 -12.22
C ALA A 477 5.98 -7.17 -13.34
N GLU A 478 4.71 -7.46 -13.64
CA GLU A 478 4.30 -8.41 -14.69
C GLU A 478 4.59 -7.85 -16.08
N GLU A 479 5.62 -8.37 -16.72
CA GLU A 479 6.04 -7.90 -18.05
C GLU A 479 4.93 -8.01 -19.11
N ALA A 480 4.19 -9.11 -19.10
CA ALA A 480 3.09 -9.36 -20.03
C ALA A 480 1.93 -8.36 -19.92
N LEU A 481 1.75 -7.75 -18.73
CA LEU A 481 0.69 -6.79 -18.49
C LEU A 481 1.07 -5.35 -18.87
N ARG A 482 2.36 -5.00 -19.00
CA ARG A 482 2.82 -3.64 -19.19
C ARG A 482 2.19 -2.92 -20.39
N PRO A 483 2.02 -3.53 -21.59
CA PRO A 483 1.34 -2.86 -22.71
C PRO A 483 -0.12 -2.50 -22.40
N GLN A 484 -0.85 -3.44 -21.78
CA GLN A 484 -2.25 -3.22 -21.38
C GLN A 484 -2.37 -2.15 -20.30
N LEU A 485 -1.49 -2.19 -19.27
CA LEU A 485 -1.45 -1.21 -18.19
C LEU A 485 -1.11 0.19 -18.71
N HIS A 486 -0.15 0.31 -19.65
CA HIS A 486 0.17 1.58 -20.29
C HIS A 486 -1.05 2.20 -20.98
N THR A 487 -1.79 1.41 -21.78
CA THR A 487 -3.01 1.87 -22.46
C THR A 487 -4.07 2.30 -21.45
N LEU A 488 -4.34 1.46 -20.44
CA LEU A 488 -5.32 1.72 -19.41
C LEU A 488 -5.01 3.02 -18.63
N LEU A 489 -3.75 3.21 -18.23
CA LEU A 489 -3.35 4.40 -17.48
C LEU A 489 -3.41 5.67 -18.33
N LYS A 490 -3.04 5.59 -19.62
CA LYS A 490 -3.21 6.74 -20.54
C LYS A 490 -4.67 7.16 -20.68
N ASP A 491 -5.59 6.20 -20.72
CA ASP A 491 -7.02 6.51 -20.78
C ASP A 491 -7.55 7.05 -19.45
N PHE A 492 -7.01 6.56 -18.34
CA PHE A 492 -7.34 7.06 -17.01
C PHE A 492 -6.84 8.50 -16.77
N LEU A 493 -5.72 8.91 -17.36
CA LEU A 493 -5.12 10.24 -17.19
C LEU A 493 -5.70 11.32 -18.14
N LYS A 494 -6.64 10.98 -18.99
CA LYS A 494 -7.41 11.94 -19.84
C LYS A 494 -8.55 12.57 -19.04
#